data_2994b113aa6e1cbe9885f038dad9cc2c
#
_entry.id   2994b113aa6e1cbe9885f038dad9cc2c
#
_cell.length_a   1.000
_cell.length_b   1.000
_cell.length_c   1.000
_cell.angle_alpha   90.00
_cell.angle_beta   90.00
_cell.angle_gamma   90.00
#
_symmetry.space_group_name_H-M   'P 1'
#
loop_
_entity.id
_entity.type
_entity.pdbx_description
1 polymer ?
#
loop_
_entity_poly.entity_id
_entity_poly.type
_entity_poly.pdbx_seq_one_letter_code
_entity_poly.pdbx_strand_id
1 'polypeptide(L)' 'MITYHINPTVKKRWFKSPQIVYKLIKYTEEEQWVDPTYGNGGGDFITVKKETVVFSSPSFEEVEELRKTLNKITNE' A
#
# COMPACT_ATOMS: atom_id res chain seq x y z
N MET A 1 5.76 1.80 -10.36
CA MET A 1 4.48 1.10 -10.54
C MET A 1 3.62 1.29 -9.30
N ILE A 2 2.38 1.67 -9.47
CA ILE A 2 1.47 1.91 -8.36
C ILE A 2 0.36 0.87 -8.39
N THR A 3 0.13 0.20 -7.28
CA THR A 3 -0.97 -0.76 -7.14
C THR A 3 -1.73 -0.50 -5.84
N TYR A 4 -3.02 -0.86 -5.83
CA TYR A 4 -3.88 -0.71 -4.67
C TYR A 4 -4.43 -2.07 -4.27
N HIS A 5 -4.33 -2.40 -3.00
CA HIS A 5 -4.82 -3.66 -2.46
C HIS A 5 -5.68 -3.43 -1.23
N ILE A 6 -6.65 -4.31 -1.03
CA ILE A 6 -7.51 -4.28 0.14
C ILE A 6 -6.99 -5.32 1.13
N ASN A 7 -6.72 -4.87 2.35
CA ASN A 7 -6.25 -5.75 3.43
C ASN A 7 -7.25 -5.71 4.58
N PRO A 8 -7.96 -6.81 4.86
CA PRO A 8 -8.87 -6.87 6.00
C PRO A 8 -8.08 -6.96 7.29
N THR A 9 -8.49 -6.16 8.28
CA THR A 9 -7.86 -6.16 9.61
C THR A 9 -8.95 -6.33 10.66
N VAL A 10 -8.73 -7.22 11.61
CA VAL A 10 -9.67 -7.45 12.69
C VAL A 10 -9.27 -6.59 13.89
N LYS A 11 -10.21 -5.72 14.34
CA LYS A 11 -10.03 -4.98 15.58
C LYS A 11 -10.73 -5.70 16.71
N LYS A 12 -9.97 -6.12 17.69
CA LYS A 12 -10.52 -6.71 18.91
C LYS A 12 -10.93 -5.61 19.87
N ARG A 13 -12.18 -5.64 20.32
CA ARG A 13 -12.68 -4.70 21.32
C ARG A 13 -12.98 -5.48 22.60
N TRP A 14 -12.70 -4.85 23.76
CA TRP A 14 -12.79 -5.53 25.05
C TRP A 14 -14.20 -6.04 25.41
N PHE A 15 -15.25 -5.36 24.98
CA PHE A 15 -16.62 -5.72 25.36
C PHE A 15 -17.58 -5.84 24.17
N LYS A 16 -17.05 -5.87 22.96
CA LYS A 16 -17.88 -5.95 21.74
C LYS A 16 -17.35 -7.01 20.80
N SER A 17 -18.21 -7.47 19.91
CA SER A 17 -17.80 -8.39 18.85
C SER A 17 -16.65 -7.80 18.04
N PRO A 18 -15.70 -8.65 17.61
CA PRO A 18 -14.60 -8.15 16.79
C PRO A 18 -15.13 -7.51 15.51
N GLN A 19 -14.59 -6.36 15.17
CA GLN A 19 -14.98 -5.62 13.97
C GLN A 19 -13.90 -5.78 12.90
N ILE A 20 -14.33 -6.10 11.68
CA ILE A 20 -13.44 -6.16 10.54
C ILE A 20 -13.40 -4.79 9.88
N VAL A 21 -12.19 -4.26 9.70
CA VAL A 21 -11.96 -3.00 8.99
C VAL A 21 -11.12 -3.31 7.77
N TYR A 22 -11.57 -2.85 6.61
CA TYR A 22 -10.85 -3.04 5.36
C TYR A 22 -9.98 -1.81 5.12
N LYS A 23 -8.69 -2.04 4.94
CA LYS A 23 -7.73 -0.97 4.66
C LYS A 23 -7.32 -1.02 3.20
N LEU A 24 -7.41 0.13 2.55
CA LEU A 24 -6.93 0.28 1.18
C LEU A 24 -5.48 0.74 1.24
N ILE A 25 -4.60 -0.10 0.75
CA ILE A 25 -3.16 0.14 0.81
C ILE A 25 -2.62 0.44 -0.58
N LYS A 26 -1.91 1.55 -0.67
CA LYS A 26 -1.21 1.94 -1.88
C LYS A 26 0.22 1.40 -1.83
N TYR A 27 0.59 0.59 -2.80
CA TYR A 27 1.94 0.08 -2.96
C TYR A 27 2.61 0.83 -4.08
N THR A 28 3.78 1.39 -3.80
CA THR A 28 4.60 2.05 -4.82
C THR A 28 5.96 1.40 -4.87
N GLU A 29 6.47 1.23 -6.08
CA GLU A 29 7.83 0.76 -6.31
C GLU A 29 8.60 1.89 -7.00
N GLU A 30 9.73 2.25 -6.41
CA GLU A 30 10.62 3.27 -6.95
C GLU A 30 12.04 2.73 -7.03
N GLU A 31 12.74 3.06 -8.10
CA GLU A 31 14.16 2.74 -8.21
C GLU A 31 14.95 3.89 -7.60
N GLN A 32 15.87 3.57 -6.71
CA GLN A 32 16.75 4.54 -6.09
C GLN A 32 18.19 4.19 -6.35
N TRP A 33 18.98 5.21 -6.68
CA TRP A 33 20.42 5.06 -6.85
C TRP A 33 21.08 5.02 -5.47
N VAL A 34 21.92 4.02 -5.26
CA VAL A 34 22.68 3.88 -4.02
C VAL A 34 24.16 3.97 -4.34
N ASP A 35 24.83 4.96 -3.74
CA ASP A 35 26.27 5.09 -3.88
C ASP A 35 26.97 4.00 -3.08
N PRO A 36 28.05 3.40 -3.64
CA PRO A 36 28.81 2.40 -2.92
C PRO A 36 29.52 3.05 -1.73
N THR A 37 29.33 2.48 -0.56
CA THR A 37 29.91 3.00 0.67
C THR A 37 31.43 2.82 0.72
N TYR A 38 31.98 1.95 -0.11
CA TYR A 38 33.40 1.59 -0.07
C TYR A 38 34.13 1.76 -1.42
N GLY A 39 33.68 2.64 -2.26
CA GLY A 39 34.45 3.07 -3.42
C GLY A 39 34.94 2.02 -4.44
N ASN A 40 34.39 0.84 -4.42
CA ASN A 40 34.82 -0.25 -5.28
C ASN A 40 34.04 -0.38 -6.58
N GLY A 41 33.69 0.72 -7.18
CA GLY A 41 32.96 0.69 -8.44
C GLY A 41 31.64 1.42 -8.35
N GLY A 42 30.95 1.54 -9.45
CA GLY A 42 29.72 2.31 -9.54
C GLY A 42 28.62 1.85 -8.59
N GLY A 43 27.74 2.76 -8.24
CA GLY A 43 26.57 2.44 -7.44
C GLY A 43 25.60 1.54 -8.21
N ASP A 44 24.52 1.18 -7.56
CA ASP A 44 23.51 0.31 -8.15
C ASP A 44 22.12 0.86 -7.86
N PHE A 45 21.15 0.49 -8.70
CA PHE A 45 19.76 0.82 -8.46
C PHE A 45 19.11 -0.25 -7.61
N ILE A 46 18.44 0.17 -6.54
CA ILE A 46 17.64 -0.72 -5.73
C ILE A 46 16.17 -0.37 -5.89
N THR A 47 15.31 -1.38 -5.82
CA THR A 47 13.86 -1.17 -5.84
C THR A 47 13.38 -0.96 -4.42
N VAL A 48 12.82 0.22 -4.15
CA VAL A 48 12.24 0.54 -2.84
C VAL A 48 10.73 0.42 -2.94
N LYS A 49 10.16 -0.40 -2.07
CA LYS A 49 8.72 -0.59 -1.98
C LYS A 49 8.17 0.19 -0.79
N LYS A 50 7.16 1.00 -1.04
CA LYS A 50 6.49 1.77 0.01
C LYS A 50 5.02 1.37 0.09
N GLU A 51 4.53 1.24 1.31
CA GLU A 51 3.13 0.94 1.58
C GLU A 51 2.51 2.10 2.34
N THR A 52 1.37 2.59 1.88
CA THR A 52 0.66 3.68 2.53
C THR A 52 -0.81 3.35 2.60
N VAL A 53 -1.39 3.43 3.81
CA VAL A 53 -2.83 3.27 3.97
C VAL A 53 -3.50 4.57 3.56
N VAL A 54 -4.29 4.53 2.48
CA VAL A 54 -4.94 5.73 1.94
C VAL A 54 -6.40 5.85 2.35
N PHE A 55 -7.00 4.75 2.76
CA PHE A 55 -8.40 4.74 3.19
C PHE A 55 -8.66 3.51 4.05
N SER A 56 -9.57 3.62 4.99
CA SER A 56 -10.02 2.47 5.78
C SER A 56 -11.50 2.63 6.11
N SER A 57 -12.23 1.53 6.04
CA SER A 57 -13.66 1.51 6.32
C SER A 57 -14.11 0.13 6.75
N PRO A 58 -15.12 0.02 7.62
CA PRO A 58 -15.72 -1.27 7.93
C PRO A 58 -16.55 -1.83 6.78
N SER A 59 -16.85 -1.02 5.76
CA SER A 59 -17.61 -1.45 4.59
C SER A 59 -16.66 -1.85 3.45
N PHE A 60 -16.67 -3.12 3.10
CA PHE A 60 -15.87 -3.64 1.98
C PHE A 60 -16.25 -2.96 0.66
N GLU A 61 -17.54 -2.72 0.45
CA GLU A 61 -18.03 -2.13 -0.79
C GLU A 61 -17.45 -0.73 -1.04
N GLU A 62 -17.39 0.10 0.01
CA GLU A 62 -16.80 1.45 -0.12
C GLU A 62 -15.32 1.38 -0.48
N VAL A 63 -14.58 0.51 0.16
CA VAL A 63 -13.14 0.36 -0.09
C VAL A 63 -12.91 -0.19 -1.50
N GLU A 64 -13.74 -1.14 -1.93
CA GLU A 64 -13.62 -1.72 -3.26
C GLU A 64 -13.94 -0.71 -4.36
N GLU A 65 -14.97 0.11 -4.17
CA GLU A 65 -15.30 1.16 -5.13
C GLU A 65 -14.16 2.17 -5.27
N LEU A 66 -13.58 2.57 -4.14
CA LEU A 66 -12.46 3.49 -4.16
C LEU A 66 -11.25 2.86 -4.85
N ARG A 67 -10.98 1.59 -4.56
CA ARG A 67 -9.89 0.86 -5.20
C ARG A 67 -10.05 0.83 -6.72
N LYS A 68 -11.25 0.53 -7.19
CA LYS A 68 -11.54 0.51 -8.63
C LYS A 68 -11.33 1.89 -9.26
N THR A 69 -11.80 2.93 -8.58
CA THR A 69 -11.64 4.30 -9.06
C THR A 69 -10.18 4.70 -9.15
N LEU A 70 -9.39 4.40 -8.11
CA LEU A 70 -7.97 4.74 -8.08
C LEU A 70 -7.17 3.96 -9.11
N ASN A 71 -7.47 2.67 -9.29
CA ASN A 71 -6.81 1.87 -10.31
C ASN A 71 -7.14 2.38 -11.71
N LYS A 72 -8.36 2.82 -11.94
CA LYS A 72 -8.77 3.38 -13.23
C LYS A 72 -8.00 4.66 -13.54
N ILE A 73 -7.87 5.55 -12.55
CA ILE A 73 -7.13 6.81 -12.71
C ILE A 73 -5.64 6.53 -12.95
N THR A 74 -5.08 5.58 -12.21
CA THR A 74 -3.66 5.25 -12.31
C THR A 74 -3.31 4.61 -13.65
N ASN A 75 -4.23 3.85 -14.24
CA ASN A 75 -4.00 3.14 -15.50
C ASN A 75 -4.38 3.94 -16.74
N GLU A 76 -4.88 5.13 -16.56
CA GLU A 76 -5.09 6.06 -17.67
C GLU A 76 -3.76 6.84 -17.92
#